data_b85f9a63cd758104a837edbcf9d7d2ba
#
_entry.id   b85f9a63cd758104a837edbcf9d7d2ba
#
_cell.length_a   1.000
_cell.length_b   1.000
_cell.length_c   1.000
_cell.angle_alpha   90.00
_cell.angle_beta   90.00
_cell.angle_gamma   90.00
#
_symmetry.space_group_name_H-M   'P 1'
#
loop_
_entity.id
_entity.type
_entity.pdbx_description
1 polymer ?
#
loop_
_entity_poly.entity_id
_entity_poly.type
_entity_poly.pdbx_seq_one_letter_code
_entity_poly.pdbx_strand_id
1 'polypeptide(L)'
;MKYIFWDLETSTLNAAYGSIIQAAAICTDEDFNVLDQFDLRGRMKREYPVPSAKALLVNGVSIDQLKNHENSNFSLISQMQSKFLSWGESLFIGYNSISFDDMHLRQSLYQSALPPYITNTNGNKRGDAMKLLHSAAAVYPNAFVRPLDDESGKITFRLEKFAAANGIEHSKAHDALSDVEATLGVCKLVKEKCNDVWVSALQTASKQDVYEYVNKDKVFCASRFFRGKEYTHGLAYLTKDPSYENHVYCFDLTIDPDYIFDLDRSELKKLFKGKNKCFHMIKANEQPILLNEEYLYRSEGYKDLTPVSYTHLTLPTNREV
;
A
#
# COMPACT_ATOMS: atom_id res chain seq x y z
N MET A 1 -13.28 12.01 -8.29
CA MET A 1 -13.33 10.67 -7.67
C MET A 1 -13.41 10.86 -6.17
N LYS A 2 -14.15 10.03 -5.41
CA LYS A 2 -14.15 10.12 -3.94
C LYS A 2 -12.97 9.35 -3.35
N TYR A 3 -12.50 9.77 -2.18
CA TYR A 3 -11.54 9.01 -1.39
C TYR A 3 -12.22 8.49 -0.14
N ILE A 4 -11.99 7.21 0.18
CA ILE A 4 -12.47 6.56 1.40
C ILE A 4 -11.26 6.21 2.24
N PHE A 5 -11.01 6.98 3.30
CA PHE A 5 -10.01 6.64 4.30
C PHE A 5 -10.62 5.67 5.29
N TRP A 6 -9.96 4.56 5.57
CA TRP A 6 -10.56 3.50 6.39
C TRP A 6 -9.53 2.70 7.16
N ASP A 7 -9.97 2.16 8.29
CA ASP A 7 -9.16 1.37 9.20
C ASP A 7 -10.01 0.33 9.95
N LEU A 8 -9.39 -0.76 10.42
CA LEU A 8 -10.03 -1.85 11.13
C LEU A 8 -9.28 -2.22 12.41
N GLU A 9 -10.00 -2.29 13.53
CA GLU A 9 -9.49 -2.99 14.71
C GLU A 9 -9.95 -4.44 14.74
N THR A 10 -9.02 -5.33 15.05
CA THR A 10 -9.25 -6.78 14.92
C THR A 10 -8.89 -7.51 16.21
N SER A 11 -9.52 -8.66 16.43
CA SER A 11 -9.27 -9.50 17.62
C SER A 11 -7.96 -10.29 17.54
N THR A 12 -7.32 -10.38 16.38
CA THR A 12 -6.06 -11.10 16.14
C THR A 12 -5.46 -10.71 14.79
N LEU A 13 -4.16 -10.93 14.61
CA LEU A 13 -3.47 -10.71 13.33
C LEU A 13 -3.82 -11.72 12.23
N ASN A 14 -4.49 -12.82 12.58
CA ASN A 14 -4.85 -13.86 11.61
C ASN A 14 -6.22 -13.58 11.00
N ALA A 15 -6.26 -13.13 9.76
CA ALA A 15 -7.49 -12.78 9.06
C ALA A 15 -8.47 -13.95 8.90
N ALA A 16 -7.99 -15.20 8.79
CA ALA A 16 -8.85 -16.36 8.61
C ALA A 16 -9.70 -16.67 9.84
N TYR A 17 -9.21 -16.31 11.03
CA TYR A 17 -9.87 -16.62 12.32
C TYR A 17 -10.23 -15.37 13.12
N GLY A 18 -9.74 -14.21 12.73
CA GLY A 18 -10.02 -12.95 13.40
C GLY A 18 -11.44 -12.46 13.22
N SER A 19 -11.89 -11.65 14.15
CA SER A 19 -13.10 -10.84 14.01
C SER A 19 -12.70 -9.39 13.89
N ILE A 20 -13.32 -8.66 12.97
CA ILE A 20 -13.31 -7.19 12.99
C ILE A 20 -14.18 -6.78 14.19
N ILE A 21 -13.65 -5.95 15.07
CA ILE A 21 -14.32 -5.47 16.29
C ILE A 21 -14.65 -3.98 16.25
N GLN A 22 -13.91 -3.22 15.45
CA GLN A 22 -14.23 -1.85 15.08
C GLN A 22 -13.90 -1.65 13.61
N ALA A 23 -14.68 -0.85 12.93
CA ALA A 23 -14.44 -0.39 11.56
C ALA A 23 -14.80 1.08 11.48
N ALA A 24 -13.88 1.91 11.01
CA ALA A 24 -14.13 3.32 10.79
C ALA A 24 -13.75 3.72 9.35
N ALA A 25 -14.46 4.71 8.83
CA ALA A 25 -14.09 5.30 7.56
C ALA A 25 -14.61 6.74 7.43
N ILE A 26 -13.85 7.54 6.68
CA ILE A 26 -14.19 8.90 6.27
C ILE A 26 -14.21 8.95 4.74
N CYS A 27 -15.35 9.33 4.17
CA CYS A 27 -15.50 9.59 2.75
C CYS A 27 -15.26 11.07 2.48
N THR A 28 -14.38 11.39 1.52
CA THR A 28 -14.08 12.77 1.13
C THR A 28 -14.23 12.98 -0.37
N ASP A 29 -14.27 14.25 -0.79
CA ASP A 29 -14.00 14.64 -2.16
C ASP A 29 -12.47 14.65 -2.48
N GLU A 30 -12.10 15.10 -3.67
CA GLU A 30 -10.70 15.18 -4.13
C GLU A 30 -9.87 16.25 -3.38
N ASP A 31 -10.54 17.21 -2.73
CA ASP A 31 -9.92 18.25 -1.93
C ASP A 31 -9.86 17.90 -0.43
N PHE A 32 -10.21 16.64 -0.10
CA PHE A 32 -10.27 16.12 1.26
C PHE A 32 -11.33 16.79 2.16
N ASN A 33 -12.38 17.38 1.58
CA ASN A 33 -13.55 17.79 2.34
C ASN A 33 -14.37 16.57 2.72
N VAL A 34 -14.71 16.45 4.00
CA VAL A 34 -15.47 15.31 4.52
C VAL A 34 -16.91 15.38 4.00
N LEU A 35 -17.37 14.32 3.35
CA LEU A 35 -18.72 14.15 2.82
C LEU A 35 -19.60 13.30 3.74
N ASP A 36 -19.03 12.24 4.31
CA ASP A 36 -19.69 11.30 5.21
C ASP A 36 -18.66 10.51 6.01
N GLN A 37 -19.06 9.90 7.12
CA GLN A 37 -18.19 9.04 7.92
C GLN A 37 -18.99 8.02 8.71
N PHE A 38 -18.31 6.99 9.20
CA PHE A 38 -18.83 6.08 10.22
C PHE A 38 -17.74 5.60 11.16
N ASP A 39 -18.13 5.26 12.38
CA ASP A 39 -17.40 4.46 13.36
C ASP A 39 -18.34 3.39 13.90
N LEU A 40 -18.07 2.13 13.59
CA LEU A 40 -18.91 0.99 13.90
C LEU A 40 -18.15 0.00 14.78
N ARG A 41 -18.80 -0.46 15.85
CA ARG A 41 -18.26 -1.49 16.73
C ARG A 41 -19.18 -2.70 16.76
N GLY A 42 -18.62 -3.86 17.06
CA GLY A 42 -19.39 -5.09 17.19
C GLY A 42 -18.72 -6.13 18.07
N ARG A 43 -19.51 -7.08 18.54
CA ARG A 43 -18.98 -8.22 19.30
C ARG A 43 -18.27 -9.22 18.38
N MET A 44 -17.41 -10.03 18.97
CA MET A 44 -16.77 -11.15 18.27
C MET A 44 -17.77 -12.20 17.81
N LYS A 45 -17.35 -13.00 16.84
CA LYS A 45 -18.03 -14.27 16.47
C LYS A 45 -18.05 -15.19 17.68
N ARG A 46 -19.20 -15.83 17.95
CA ARG A 46 -19.42 -16.63 19.17
C ARG A 46 -18.54 -17.88 19.29
N GLU A 47 -18.15 -18.48 18.18
CA GLU A 47 -17.54 -19.82 18.11
C GLU A 47 -16.05 -19.78 17.76
N TYR A 48 -15.43 -18.63 17.83
CA TYR A 48 -14.04 -18.48 17.35
C TYR A 48 -13.05 -18.03 18.41
N PRO A 49 -11.75 -18.23 18.08
CA PRO A 49 -10.72 -18.40 19.09
C PRO A 49 -10.65 -17.23 20.03
N VAL A 50 -10.15 -17.54 21.19
CA VAL A 50 -9.77 -16.54 22.21
C VAL A 50 -9.05 -15.39 21.52
N PRO A 51 -9.50 -14.15 21.71
CA PRO A 51 -8.82 -12.99 21.13
C PRO A 51 -7.38 -12.94 21.61
N SER A 52 -6.48 -12.44 20.77
CA SER A 52 -5.11 -12.23 21.20
C SER A 52 -5.05 -11.25 22.36
N ALA A 53 -4.44 -11.64 23.50
CA ALA A 53 -4.27 -10.75 24.65
C ALA A 53 -3.54 -9.44 24.23
N LYS A 54 -2.59 -9.54 23.30
CA LYS A 54 -1.91 -8.38 22.75
C LYS A 54 -2.87 -7.46 21.98
N ALA A 55 -3.77 -8.02 21.17
CA ALA A 55 -4.77 -7.21 20.45
C ALA A 55 -5.70 -6.48 21.43
N LEU A 56 -6.16 -7.15 22.49
CA LEU A 56 -6.99 -6.53 23.52
C LEU A 56 -6.31 -5.36 24.23
N LEU A 57 -5.03 -5.53 24.57
CA LEU A 57 -4.24 -4.49 25.22
C LEU A 57 -4.01 -3.30 24.29
N VAL A 58 -3.74 -3.55 23.02
CA VAL A 58 -3.48 -2.53 22.02
C VAL A 58 -4.76 -1.73 21.73
N ASN A 59 -5.87 -2.41 21.50
CA ASN A 59 -7.14 -1.75 21.15
C ASN A 59 -7.90 -1.21 22.38
N GLY A 60 -7.42 -1.47 23.60
CA GLY A 60 -8.06 -1.03 24.85
C GLY A 60 -9.47 -1.59 25.06
N VAL A 61 -9.78 -2.76 24.48
CA VAL A 61 -11.12 -3.36 24.50
C VAL A 61 -11.21 -4.47 25.54
N SER A 62 -12.25 -4.44 26.36
CA SER A 62 -12.50 -5.47 27.37
C SER A 62 -13.16 -6.72 26.76
N ILE A 63 -12.99 -7.86 27.42
CA ILE A 63 -13.67 -9.10 27.04
C ILE A 63 -15.19 -8.94 27.09
N ASP A 64 -15.70 -8.16 28.03
CA ASP A 64 -17.13 -7.91 28.17
C ASP A 64 -17.69 -7.17 26.95
N GLN A 65 -17.02 -6.11 26.49
CA GLN A 65 -17.39 -5.40 25.26
C GLN A 65 -17.39 -6.32 24.05
N LEU A 66 -16.39 -7.22 23.93
CA LEU A 66 -16.31 -8.17 22.83
C LEU A 66 -17.41 -9.23 22.84
N LYS A 67 -17.98 -9.55 24.00
CA LYS A 67 -19.04 -10.56 24.14
C LYS A 67 -20.44 -9.95 24.06
N ASN A 68 -20.63 -8.77 24.64
CA ASN A 68 -21.95 -8.24 24.95
C ASN A 68 -22.34 -6.99 24.15
N HIS A 69 -21.49 -6.56 23.19
CA HIS A 69 -21.86 -5.44 22.30
C HIS A 69 -23.17 -5.76 21.57
N GLU A 70 -24.06 -4.78 21.42
CA GLU A 70 -25.37 -4.94 20.77
C GLU A 70 -25.27 -5.41 19.31
N ASN A 71 -24.34 -4.84 18.53
CA ASN A 71 -24.08 -5.27 17.17
C ASN A 71 -23.38 -6.64 17.15
N SER A 72 -23.96 -7.59 16.43
CA SER A 72 -23.24 -8.82 16.10
C SER A 72 -22.11 -8.54 15.10
N ASN A 73 -21.15 -9.46 14.99
CA ASN A 73 -20.10 -9.34 13.97
C ASN A 73 -20.70 -9.24 12.56
N PHE A 74 -21.73 -10.05 12.25
CA PHE A 74 -22.44 -9.99 10.97
C PHE A 74 -23.10 -8.62 10.74
N SER A 75 -23.74 -8.05 11.77
CA SER A 75 -24.36 -6.72 11.69
C SER A 75 -23.31 -5.64 11.39
N LEU A 76 -22.18 -5.66 12.09
CA LEU A 76 -21.06 -4.76 11.85
C LEU A 76 -20.59 -4.83 10.37
N ILE A 77 -20.30 -6.05 9.89
CA ILE A 77 -19.79 -6.26 8.51
C ILE A 77 -20.82 -5.82 7.46
N SER A 78 -22.11 -6.12 7.68
CA SER A 78 -23.18 -5.74 6.75
C SER A 78 -23.39 -4.22 6.70
N GLN A 79 -23.33 -3.54 7.84
CA GLN A 79 -23.46 -2.09 7.91
C GLN A 79 -22.27 -1.41 7.23
N MET A 80 -21.05 -1.85 7.51
CA MET A 80 -19.83 -1.36 6.87
C MET A 80 -19.90 -1.52 5.34
N GLN A 81 -20.27 -2.73 4.85
CA GLN A 81 -20.44 -2.98 3.42
C GLN A 81 -21.48 -2.05 2.81
N SER A 82 -22.64 -1.91 3.44
CA SER A 82 -23.73 -1.05 2.95
C SER A 82 -23.28 0.42 2.83
N LYS A 83 -22.51 0.90 3.80
CA LYS A 83 -21.93 2.24 3.76
C LYS A 83 -20.94 2.39 2.61
N PHE A 84 -19.99 1.49 2.45
CA PHE A 84 -19.03 1.51 1.35
C PHE A 84 -19.72 1.51 -0.02
N LEU A 85 -20.72 0.67 -0.20
CA LEU A 85 -21.48 0.60 -1.44
C LEU A 85 -22.29 1.88 -1.69
N SER A 86 -22.82 2.53 -0.65
CA SER A 86 -23.59 3.78 -0.78
C SER A 86 -22.75 4.97 -1.25
N TRP A 87 -21.44 4.92 -1.02
CA TRP A 87 -20.52 5.98 -1.45
C TRP A 87 -20.15 5.89 -2.93
N GLY A 88 -20.41 4.74 -3.57
CA GLY A 88 -20.15 4.48 -4.99
C GLY A 88 -18.68 4.33 -5.32
N GLU A 89 -18.34 4.53 -6.59
CA GLU A 89 -16.96 4.38 -7.09
C GLU A 89 -15.99 5.33 -6.40
N SER A 90 -14.95 4.75 -5.80
CA SER A 90 -14.04 5.47 -4.90
C SER A 90 -12.65 4.85 -4.85
N LEU A 91 -11.67 5.63 -4.40
CA LEU A 91 -10.34 5.14 -4.02
C LEU A 91 -10.31 4.88 -2.51
N PHE A 92 -10.15 3.62 -2.14
CA PHE A 92 -10.03 3.18 -0.74
C PHE A 92 -8.57 3.30 -0.28
N ILE A 93 -8.32 4.08 0.76
CA ILE A 93 -6.98 4.38 1.29
C ILE A 93 -6.93 4.02 2.77
N GLY A 94 -6.07 3.09 3.14
CA GLY A 94 -5.75 2.82 4.54
C GLY A 94 -4.26 2.94 4.81
N TYR A 95 -3.84 2.79 6.05
CA TYR A 95 -2.42 2.81 6.44
C TYR A 95 -1.89 1.39 6.57
N ASN A 96 -1.04 0.94 5.66
CA ASN A 96 -0.61 -0.46 5.52
C ASN A 96 -1.76 -1.45 5.27
N SER A 97 -2.88 -0.94 4.81
CA SER A 97 -4.14 -1.68 4.69
C SER A 97 -4.09 -2.83 3.68
N ILE A 98 -3.34 -2.69 2.60
CA ILE A 98 -3.20 -3.75 1.58
C ILE A 98 -2.64 -5.04 2.18
N SER A 99 -1.75 -4.92 3.16
CA SER A 99 -1.11 -6.06 3.82
C SER A 99 -1.89 -6.60 5.02
N PHE A 100 -2.84 -5.85 5.56
CA PHE A 100 -3.55 -6.20 6.79
C PHE A 100 -5.08 -6.07 6.66
N ASP A 101 -5.60 -4.86 6.60
CA ASP A 101 -7.05 -4.58 6.67
C ASP A 101 -7.83 -5.19 5.51
N ASP A 102 -7.30 -5.09 4.28
CA ASP A 102 -7.90 -5.72 3.09
C ASP A 102 -8.07 -7.23 3.25
N MET A 103 -7.13 -7.89 3.91
CA MET A 103 -7.22 -9.34 4.14
C MET A 103 -8.30 -9.67 5.17
N HIS A 104 -8.38 -8.91 6.25
CA HIS A 104 -9.42 -9.07 7.27
C HIS A 104 -10.81 -8.75 6.72
N LEU A 105 -10.94 -7.66 5.95
CA LEU A 105 -12.18 -7.28 5.30
C LEU A 105 -12.70 -8.37 4.36
N ARG A 106 -11.84 -8.83 3.43
CA ARG A 106 -12.20 -9.89 2.47
C ARG A 106 -12.63 -11.17 3.15
N GLN A 107 -11.88 -11.59 4.15
CA GLN A 107 -12.19 -12.80 4.88
C GLN A 107 -13.50 -12.67 5.67
N SER A 108 -13.75 -11.52 6.29
CA SER A 108 -14.98 -11.27 7.03
C SER A 108 -16.20 -11.18 6.12
N LEU A 109 -16.09 -10.53 4.97
CA LEU A 109 -17.15 -10.49 3.95
C LEU A 109 -17.44 -11.89 3.41
N TYR A 110 -16.40 -12.66 3.05
CA TYR A 110 -16.56 -14.03 2.57
C TYR A 110 -17.28 -14.93 3.59
N GLN A 111 -16.88 -14.89 4.86
CA GLN A 111 -17.51 -15.64 5.94
C GLN A 111 -18.94 -15.17 6.23
N SER A 112 -19.30 -13.97 5.85
CA SER A 112 -20.64 -13.39 5.96
C SER A 112 -21.50 -13.65 4.71
N ALA A 113 -21.00 -14.44 3.74
CA ALA A 113 -21.64 -14.68 2.43
C ALA A 113 -21.90 -13.37 1.64
N LEU A 114 -21.03 -12.39 1.78
CA LEU A 114 -21.06 -11.09 1.10
C LEU A 114 -19.91 -11.00 0.07
N PRO A 115 -20.05 -10.19 -0.99
CA PRO A 115 -18.98 -10.00 -1.99
C PRO A 115 -17.67 -9.52 -1.34
N PRO A 116 -16.55 -10.30 -1.47
CA PRO A 116 -15.33 -10.03 -0.68
C PRO A 116 -14.42 -8.95 -1.26
N TYR A 117 -14.59 -8.55 -2.52
CA TYR A 117 -13.66 -7.67 -3.24
C TYR A 117 -14.19 -6.26 -3.46
N ILE A 118 -14.95 -5.72 -2.50
CA ILE A 118 -15.64 -4.43 -2.65
C ILE A 118 -14.69 -3.24 -2.81
N THR A 119 -13.47 -3.31 -2.30
CA THR A 119 -12.48 -2.22 -2.38
C THR A 119 -11.75 -2.13 -3.73
N ASN A 120 -11.91 -3.13 -4.61
CA ASN A 120 -11.18 -3.20 -5.88
C ASN A 120 -11.99 -3.77 -7.05
N THR A 121 -13.30 -3.74 -6.95
CA THR A 121 -14.25 -4.09 -8.01
C THR A 121 -15.25 -2.96 -8.22
N ASN A 122 -16.05 -3.01 -9.30
CA ASN A 122 -17.07 -2.01 -9.61
C ASN A 122 -16.53 -0.57 -9.70
N GLY A 123 -15.38 -0.40 -10.34
CA GLY A 123 -14.72 0.90 -10.47
C GLY A 123 -13.88 1.33 -9.27
N ASN A 124 -14.00 0.64 -8.13
CA ASN A 124 -13.21 0.95 -6.95
C ASN A 124 -11.73 0.65 -7.14
N LYS A 125 -10.90 1.50 -6.56
CA LYS A 125 -9.44 1.41 -6.56
C LYS A 125 -8.92 1.42 -5.13
N ARG A 126 -7.64 1.06 -4.94
CA ARG A 126 -7.02 1.00 -3.61
C ARG A 126 -5.78 1.88 -3.52
N GLY A 127 -5.58 2.49 -2.35
CA GLY A 127 -4.43 3.26 -1.91
C GLY A 127 -3.86 2.72 -0.60
N ASP A 128 -2.55 2.89 -0.43
CA ASP A 128 -1.88 2.61 0.84
C ASP A 128 -1.04 3.82 1.25
N ALA A 129 -1.50 4.53 2.27
CA ALA A 129 -0.88 5.76 2.73
C ALA A 129 0.56 5.55 3.25
N MET A 130 0.87 4.38 3.82
CA MET A 130 2.23 4.07 4.24
C MET A 130 3.16 3.87 3.04
N LYS A 131 2.73 3.20 1.97
CA LYS A 131 3.51 3.07 0.74
C LYS A 131 3.72 4.41 0.05
N LEU A 132 2.67 5.23 0.01
CA LEU A 132 2.74 6.61 -0.49
C LEU A 132 3.79 7.41 0.28
N LEU A 133 3.74 7.38 1.60
CA LEU A 133 4.68 8.08 2.48
C LEU A 133 6.12 7.58 2.31
N HIS A 134 6.32 6.25 2.19
CA HIS A 134 7.63 5.67 1.91
C HIS A 134 8.23 6.20 0.60
N SER A 135 7.43 6.27 -0.46
CA SER A 135 7.89 6.79 -1.75
C SER A 135 8.17 8.29 -1.70
N ALA A 136 7.29 9.06 -1.05
CA ALA A 136 7.51 10.49 -0.87
C ALA A 136 8.77 10.79 -0.05
N ALA A 137 9.00 10.06 1.05
CA ALA A 137 10.20 10.24 1.89
C ALA A 137 11.49 9.81 1.18
N ALA A 138 11.45 8.81 0.31
CA ALA A 138 12.61 8.38 -0.47
C ALA A 138 13.01 9.41 -1.52
N VAL A 139 12.03 10.04 -2.18
CA VAL A 139 12.26 11.04 -3.24
C VAL A 139 12.54 12.44 -2.67
N TYR A 140 11.90 12.77 -1.57
CA TYR A 140 12.00 14.06 -0.87
C TYR A 140 12.45 13.86 0.59
N PRO A 141 13.72 13.51 0.83
CA PRO A 141 14.21 13.11 2.16
C PRO A 141 14.09 14.19 3.23
N ASN A 142 13.96 15.46 2.83
CA ASN A 142 13.82 16.61 3.74
C ASN A 142 12.37 17.12 3.85
N ALA A 143 11.40 16.50 3.18
CA ALA A 143 10.01 16.97 3.22
C ALA A 143 9.32 16.72 4.57
N PHE A 144 9.76 15.70 5.29
CA PHE A 144 9.12 15.23 6.52
C PHE A 144 10.14 15.06 7.65
N VAL A 145 9.68 15.23 8.88
CA VAL A 145 10.41 14.75 10.06
C VAL A 145 10.27 13.24 10.12
N ARG A 146 11.38 12.52 10.10
CA ARG A 146 11.43 11.04 10.13
C ARG A 146 11.75 10.57 11.54
N PRO A 147 10.75 10.12 12.33
CA PRO A 147 10.96 9.67 13.68
C PRO A 147 11.80 8.39 13.72
N LEU A 148 12.45 8.17 14.86
CA LEU A 148 13.16 6.93 15.13
C LEU A 148 12.30 6.00 15.99
N ASP A 149 12.44 4.74 15.75
CA ASP A 149 11.88 3.69 16.60
C ASP A 149 12.70 3.57 17.90
N ASP A 150 12.04 3.59 19.04
CA ASP A 150 12.71 3.68 20.35
C ASP A 150 13.56 2.45 20.67
N GLU A 151 13.16 1.28 20.18
CA GLU A 151 13.87 0.02 20.45
C GLU A 151 15.04 -0.21 19.48
N SER A 152 14.82 0.06 18.19
CA SER A 152 15.81 -0.25 17.15
C SER A 152 16.69 0.92 16.76
N GLY A 153 16.32 2.16 17.14
CA GLY A 153 17.00 3.40 16.72
C GLY A 153 16.95 3.67 15.21
N LYS A 154 16.11 2.95 14.47
CA LYS A 154 15.96 3.09 13.01
C LYS A 154 14.78 4.00 12.67
N ILE A 155 14.83 4.58 11.47
CA ILE A 155 13.69 5.33 10.94
C ILE A 155 12.45 4.42 10.95
N THR A 156 11.34 4.97 11.42
CA THR A 156 10.04 4.33 11.43
C THR A 156 8.98 5.21 10.80
N PHE A 157 8.01 4.58 10.15
CA PHE A 157 6.81 5.21 9.61
C PHE A 157 5.56 4.66 10.28
N ARG A 158 5.65 4.23 11.56
CA ARG A 158 4.46 3.91 12.34
C ARG A 158 3.58 5.14 12.45
N LEU A 159 2.28 4.99 12.22
CA LEU A 159 1.34 6.10 12.09
C LEU A 159 1.41 7.05 13.28
N GLU A 160 1.36 6.52 14.50
CA GLU A 160 1.37 7.30 15.73
C GLU A 160 2.66 8.14 15.88
N LYS A 161 3.83 7.57 15.54
CA LYS A 161 5.11 8.27 15.64
C LYS A 161 5.28 9.31 14.53
N PHE A 162 4.90 8.94 13.31
CA PHE A 162 5.00 9.86 12.18
C PHE A 162 4.04 11.04 12.32
N ALA A 163 2.80 10.79 12.72
CA ALA A 163 1.80 11.82 12.95
C ALA A 163 2.28 12.83 14.01
N ALA A 164 2.72 12.34 15.18
CA ALA A 164 3.25 13.19 16.24
C ALA A 164 4.45 14.04 15.81
N ALA A 165 5.41 13.45 15.07
CA ALA A 165 6.61 14.15 14.61
C ALA A 165 6.31 15.23 13.56
N ASN A 166 5.20 15.11 12.81
CA ASN A 166 4.85 16.02 11.72
C ASN A 166 3.63 16.91 12.02
N GLY A 167 3.18 16.97 13.28
CA GLY A 167 2.08 17.85 13.70
C GLY A 167 0.71 17.43 13.18
N ILE A 168 0.53 16.15 12.85
CA ILE A 168 -0.76 15.58 12.49
C ILE A 168 -1.47 15.16 13.78
N GLU A 169 -2.72 15.60 13.93
CA GLU A 169 -3.52 15.23 15.11
C GLU A 169 -3.80 13.72 15.09
N HIS A 170 -3.48 13.07 16.21
CA HIS A 170 -3.72 11.64 16.42
C HIS A 170 -4.02 11.44 17.90
N SER A 171 -5.26 11.72 18.29
CA SER A 171 -5.66 11.84 19.70
C SER A 171 -5.66 10.51 20.43
N LYS A 172 -5.89 9.40 19.74
CA LYS A 172 -6.02 8.07 20.34
C LYS A 172 -5.57 6.98 19.37
N ALA A 173 -4.30 6.61 19.45
CA ALA A 173 -3.75 5.49 18.69
C ALA A 173 -4.52 4.19 18.98
N HIS A 174 -4.71 3.38 17.93
CA HIS A 174 -5.49 2.13 17.98
C HIS A 174 -6.98 2.32 18.30
N ASP A 175 -7.51 3.45 17.91
CA ASP A 175 -8.94 3.67 17.74
C ASP A 175 -9.15 3.93 16.24
N ALA A 176 -9.92 3.07 15.57
CA ALA A 176 -9.98 3.08 14.10
C ALA A 176 -10.35 4.45 13.51
N LEU A 177 -11.23 5.22 14.15
CA LEU A 177 -11.57 6.56 13.64
C LEU A 177 -10.39 7.53 13.77
N SER A 178 -9.68 7.51 14.89
CA SER A 178 -8.48 8.33 15.11
C SER A 178 -7.36 7.96 14.13
N ASP A 179 -7.20 6.67 13.82
CA ASP A 179 -6.21 6.20 12.85
C ASP A 179 -6.60 6.59 11.40
N VAL A 180 -7.89 6.61 11.08
CA VAL A 180 -8.42 7.14 9.80
C VAL A 180 -8.16 8.65 9.66
N GLU A 181 -8.41 9.44 10.72
CA GLU A 181 -8.13 10.89 10.73
C GLU A 181 -6.64 11.18 10.54
N ALA A 182 -5.78 10.44 11.23
CA ALA A 182 -4.33 10.55 11.07
C ALA A 182 -3.87 10.12 9.66
N THR A 183 -4.45 9.06 9.09
CA THR A 183 -4.18 8.62 7.72
C THR A 183 -4.55 9.67 6.68
N LEU A 184 -5.72 10.30 6.85
CA LEU A 184 -6.15 11.45 6.04
C LEU A 184 -5.15 12.62 6.18
N GLY A 185 -4.70 12.92 7.40
CA GLY A 185 -3.67 13.93 7.67
C GLY A 185 -2.35 13.64 6.96
N VAL A 186 -1.89 12.39 6.97
CA VAL A 186 -0.69 11.96 6.21
C VAL A 186 -0.86 12.20 4.71
N CYS A 187 -2.00 11.82 4.14
CA CYS A 187 -2.25 12.01 2.71
C CYS A 187 -2.35 13.49 2.33
N LYS A 188 -2.96 14.33 3.17
CA LYS A 188 -2.95 15.80 2.99
C LYS A 188 -1.54 16.34 2.98
N LEU A 189 -0.72 15.95 3.95
CA LEU A 189 0.67 16.39 4.07
C LEU A 189 1.52 15.95 2.85
N VAL A 190 1.33 14.72 2.36
CA VAL A 190 2.03 14.25 1.16
C VAL A 190 1.55 15.00 -0.09
N LYS A 191 0.25 15.21 -0.26
CA LYS A 191 -0.29 16.01 -1.38
C LYS A 191 0.25 17.45 -1.37
N GLU A 192 0.35 18.06 -0.20
CA GLU A 192 0.87 19.42 -0.03
C GLU A 192 2.36 19.52 -0.38
N LYS A 193 3.20 18.61 0.16
CA LYS A 193 4.66 18.70 0.05
C LYS A 193 5.27 17.96 -1.13
N CYS A 194 4.57 16.94 -1.65
CA CYS A 194 5.07 16.02 -2.68
C CYS A 194 3.92 15.65 -3.64
N ASN A 195 3.24 16.66 -4.22
CA ASN A 195 2.05 16.45 -5.04
C ASN A 195 2.28 15.55 -6.25
N ASP A 196 3.46 15.57 -6.81
CA ASP A 196 3.87 14.69 -7.91
C ASP A 196 3.86 13.20 -7.53
N VAL A 197 4.30 12.88 -6.30
CA VAL A 197 4.22 11.51 -5.77
C VAL A 197 2.77 11.11 -5.49
N TRP A 198 1.94 12.04 -4.99
CA TRP A 198 0.50 11.84 -4.84
C TRP A 198 -0.16 11.51 -6.18
N VAL A 199 0.10 12.31 -7.22
CA VAL A 199 -0.44 12.08 -8.57
C VAL A 199 0.02 10.73 -9.13
N SER A 200 1.28 10.37 -8.97
CA SER A 200 1.82 9.07 -9.39
C SER A 200 1.13 7.90 -8.68
N ALA A 201 0.81 8.04 -7.41
CA ALA A 201 0.07 7.02 -6.66
C ALA A 201 -1.36 6.81 -7.22
N LEU A 202 -2.02 7.88 -7.65
CA LEU A 202 -3.33 7.81 -8.30
C LEU A 202 -3.27 7.10 -9.66
N GLN A 203 -2.15 7.25 -10.39
CA GLN A 203 -1.92 6.60 -11.69
C GLN A 203 -1.64 5.10 -11.60
N THR A 204 -1.41 4.56 -10.40
CA THR A 204 -1.13 3.15 -10.15
C THR A 204 -2.06 2.53 -9.12
N ALA A 205 -3.27 3.10 -8.98
CA ALA A 205 -4.24 2.74 -7.95
C ALA A 205 -5.01 1.43 -8.22
N SER A 206 -4.87 0.84 -9.39
CA SER A 206 -5.40 -0.48 -9.73
C SER A 206 -4.37 -1.33 -10.47
N LYS A 207 -4.60 -2.65 -10.50
CA LYS A 207 -3.78 -3.57 -11.29
C LYS A 207 -3.71 -3.17 -12.78
N GLN A 208 -4.83 -2.74 -13.33
CA GLN A 208 -4.92 -2.31 -14.72
C GLN A 208 -4.12 -1.03 -14.95
N ASP A 209 -4.25 -0.05 -14.05
CA ASP A 209 -3.48 1.20 -14.12
C ASP A 209 -1.97 0.94 -14.11
N VAL A 210 -1.50 -0.01 -13.29
CA VAL A 210 -0.08 -0.42 -13.26
C VAL A 210 0.37 -0.97 -14.62
N TYR A 211 -0.45 -1.83 -15.24
CA TYR A 211 -0.12 -2.36 -16.54
C TYR A 211 -0.09 -1.30 -17.65
N GLU A 212 -1.03 -0.37 -17.62
CA GLU A 212 -1.04 0.76 -18.56
C GLU A 212 0.19 1.63 -18.38
N TYR A 213 0.53 1.94 -17.11
CA TYR A 213 1.71 2.71 -16.76
C TYR A 213 3.00 2.07 -17.31
N VAL A 214 3.31 0.81 -16.95
CA VAL A 214 4.55 0.14 -17.38
C VAL A 214 4.63 -0.15 -18.88
N ASN A 215 3.49 -0.23 -19.56
CA ASN A 215 3.46 -0.38 -21.03
C ASN A 215 3.70 0.94 -21.75
N LYS A 216 3.24 2.05 -21.18
CA LYS A 216 3.46 3.39 -21.72
C LYS A 216 4.86 3.88 -21.38
N ASP A 217 5.19 3.94 -20.10
CA ASP A 217 6.46 4.42 -19.57
C ASP A 217 7.37 3.21 -19.27
N LYS A 218 8.11 2.76 -20.30
CA LYS A 218 8.94 1.55 -20.21
C LYS A 218 10.04 1.64 -19.15
N VAL A 219 10.47 2.86 -18.81
CA VAL A 219 11.45 3.16 -17.77
C VAL A 219 10.79 4.01 -16.69
N PHE A 220 11.00 3.64 -15.44
CA PHE A 220 10.38 4.29 -14.29
C PHE A 220 11.17 4.05 -13.00
N CYS A 221 10.87 4.81 -11.96
CA CYS A 221 11.38 4.59 -10.61
C CYS A 221 10.35 3.85 -9.74
N ALA A 222 10.83 2.91 -8.93
CA ALA A 222 10.04 2.29 -7.88
C ALA A 222 10.76 2.43 -6.54
N SER A 223 10.09 2.99 -5.55
CA SER A 223 10.65 3.18 -4.20
C SER A 223 10.03 2.19 -3.22
N ARG A 224 10.84 1.75 -2.26
CA ARG A 224 10.39 0.92 -1.15
C ARG A 224 11.17 1.22 0.12
N PHE A 225 10.55 0.99 1.25
CA PHE A 225 11.19 1.06 2.55
C PHE A 225 11.38 -0.36 3.11
N PHE A 226 12.59 -0.67 3.56
CA PHE A 226 12.88 -1.98 4.13
C PHE A 226 13.97 -1.90 5.19
N ARG A 227 13.72 -2.47 6.37
CA ARG A 227 14.65 -2.52 7.50
C ARG A 227 15.21 -1.16 7.93
N GLY A 228 14.39 -0.13 7.90
CA GLY A 228 14.77 1.23 8.32
C GLY A 228 15.54 2.02 7.27
N LYS A 229 15.54 1.58 6.01
CA LYS A 229 16.17 2.25 4.87
C LYS A 229 15.24 2.36 3.69
N GLU A 230 15.35 3.44 2.98
CA GLU A 230 14.69 3.69 1.71
C GLU A 230 15.55 3.15 0.56
N TYR A 231 14.89 2.60 -0.43
CA TYR A 231 15.50 2.12 -1.66
C TYR A 231 14.68 2.65 -2.83
N THR A 232 15.35 3.29 -3.77
CA THR A 232 14.76 3.69 -5.05
C THR A 232 15.50 2.97 -6.16
N HIS A 233 14.76 2.28 -7.00
CA HIS A 233 15.27 1.52 -8.14
C HIS A 233 14.81 2.18 -9.43
N GLY A 234 15.75 2.41 -10.36
CA GLY A 234 15.44 2.71 -11.74
C GLY A 234 15.25 1.40 -12.50
N LEU A 235 14.09 1.23 -13.07
CA LEU A 235 13.66 -0.04 -13.64
C LEU A 235 13.21 0.12 -15.09
N ALA A 236 13.61 -0.83 -15.95
CA ALA A 236 13.02 -1.02 -17.26
C ALA A 236 12.02 -2.19 -17.23
N TYR A 237 10.82 -1.98 -17.76
CA TYR A 237 9.83 -3.04 -17.91
C TYR A 237 10.30 -4.10 -18.91
N LEU A 238 10.20 -5.37 -18.55
CA LEU A 238 10.54 -6.50 -19.41
C LEU A 238 9.27 -7.24 -19.87
N THR A 239 8.55 -7.83 -18.93
CA THR A 239 7.42 -8.70 -19.25
C THR A 239 6.49 -8.92 -18.07
N LYS A 240 5.28 -9.40 -18.33
CA LYS A 240 4.40 -10.02 -17.33
C LYS A 240 4.82 -11.46 -17.10
N ASP A 241 4.59 -11.96 -15.88
CA ASP A 241 4.77 -13.37 -15.58
C ASP A 241 3.67 -14.19 -16.29
N PRO A 242 4.01 -15.21 -17.09
CA PRO A 242 3.02 -16.02 -17.79
C PRO A 242 2.16 -16.91 -16.87
N SER A 243 2.65 -17.20 -15.65
CA SER A 243 1.96 -18.05 -14.67
C SER A 243 1.25 -17.25 -13.57
N TYR A 244 1.70 -16.02 -13.31
CA TYR A 244 1.18 -15.17 -12.24
C TYR A 244 0.86 -13.78 -12.79
N GLU A 245 -0.35 -13.60 -13.27
CA GLU A 245 -0.80 -12.34 -13.90
C GLU A 245 -0.54 -11.07 -13.08
N ASN A 246 -0.39 -11.15 -11.77
CA ASN A 246 -0.12 -9.99 -10.94
C ASN A 246 1.35 -9.58 -10.90
N HIS A 247 2.25 -10.40 -11.47
CA HIS A 247 3.68 -10.16 -11.42
C HIS A 247 4.18 -9.49 -12.71
N VAL A 248 4.93 -8.42 -12.53
CA VAL A 248 5.62 -7.69 -13.59
C VAL A 248 7.12 -7.80 -13.33
N TYR A 249 7.88 -8.27 -14.30
CA TYR A 249 9.34 -8.33 -14.20
C TYR A 249 9.97 -7.12 -14.84
N CYS A 250 10.96 -6.58 -14.15
CA CYS A 250 11.70 -5.38 -14.52
C CYS A 250 13.20 -5.64 -14.38
N PHE A 251 13.99 -4.91 -15.13
CA PHE A 251 15.45 -4.91 -15.09
C PHE A 251 15.96 -3.67 -14.37
N ASP A 252 16.97 -3.82 -13.50
CA ASP A 252 17.60 -2.71 -12.79
C ASP A 252 18.59 -1.99 -13.70
N LEU A 253 18.41 -0.70 -13.90
CA LEU A 253 19.21 0.11 -14.83
C LEU A 253 20.63 0.40 -14.34
N THR A 254 20.99 0.03 -13.10
CA THR A 254 22.40 0.11 -12.63
C THR A 254 23.29 -0.97 -13.25
N ILE A 255 22.71 -1.97 -13.89
CA ILE A 255 23.41 -3.12 -14.47
C ILE A 255 23.43 -2.96 -15.99
N ASP A 256 24.62 -3.14 -16.59
CA ASP A 256 24.74 -3.19 -18.04
C ASP A 256 24.02 -4.45 -18.56
N PRO A 257 23.03 -4.28 -19.44
CA PRO A 257 22.27 -5.41 -19.99
C PRO A 257 23.14 -6.35 -20.84
N ASP A 258 24.21 -5.87 -21.45
CA ASP A 258 25.11 -6.71 -22.26
C ASP A 258 25.74 -7.82 -21.42
N TYR A 259 25.96 -7.56 -20.12
CA TYR A 259 26.46 -8.55 -19.18
C TYR A 259 25.61 -9.82 -19.09
N ILE A 260 24.28 -9.73 -19.33
CA ILE A 260 23.37 -10.87 -19.17
C ILE A 260 23.27 -11.77 -20.41
N PHE A 261 23.66 -11.28 -21.60
CA PHE A 261 23.52 -12.05 -22.83
C PHE A 261 24.48 -13.24 -22.93
N ASP A 262 25.62 -13.19 -22.26
CA ASP A 262 26.60 -14.24 -22.25
C ASP A 262 26.40 -15.27 -21.12
N LEU A 263 25.41 -15.05 -20.25
CA LEU A 263 25.18 -15.91 -19.08
C LEU A 263 24.35 -17.15 -19.42
N ASP A 264 24.75 -18.27 -18.82
CA ASP A 264 23.95 -19.47 -18.88
C ASP A 264 22.70 -19.40 -17.98
N ARG A 265 21.79 -20.39 -18.15
CA ARG A 265 20.54 -20.45 -17.38
C ARG A 265 20.75 -20.51 -15.86
N SER A 266 21.84 -21.13 -15.40
CA SER A 266 22.16 -21.27 -13.98
C SER A 266 22.61 -19.91 -13.39
N GLU A 267 23.42 -19.19 -14.14
CA GLU A 267 23.92 -17.86 -13.81
C GLU A 267 22.79 -16.85 -13.81
N LEU A 268 21.94 -16.83 -14.84
CA LEU A 268 20.74 -15.99 -14.89
C LEU A 268 19.84 -16.18 -13.67
N LYS A 269 19.64 -17.43 -13.22
CA LYS A 269 18.84 -17.69 -12.01
C LYS A 269 19.39 -17.03 -10.74
N LYS A 270 20.72 -16.86 -10.64
CA LYS A 270 21.35 -16.18 -9.49
C LYS A 270 21.04 -14.69 -9.48
N LEU A 271 20.81 -14.08 -10.64
CA LEU A 271 20.50 -12.66 -10.78
C LEU A 271 19.07 -12.27 -10.31
N PHE A 272 18.22 -13.24 -10.05
CA PHE A 272 16.91 -12.99 -9.40
C PHE A 272 17.02 -12.88 -7.86
N LYS A 273 18.16 -13.22 -7.26
CA LYS A 273 18.36 -13.29 -5.80
C LYS A 273 19.72 -12.70 -5.41
N GLY A 274 19.82 -12.28 -4.15
CA GLY A 274 21.09 -11.83 -3.58
C GLY A 274 21.38 -10.34 -3.76
N LYS A 275 22.66 -9.98 -3.53
CA LYS A 275 23.10 -8.57 -3.56
C LYS A 275 23.20 -8.00 -4.98
N ASN A 276 23.52 -8.85 -5.95
CA ASN A 276 23.70 -8.48 -7.37
C ASN A 276 22.41 -8.77 -8.17
N LYS A 277 21.27 -8.62 -7.54
CA LYS A 277 19.98 -8.86 -8.17
C LYS A 277 19.72 -7.77 -9.21
N CYS A 278 19.59 -8.17 -10.47
CA CYS A 278 19.24 -7.25 -11.57
C CYS A 278 17.78 -7.37 -12.04
N PHE A 279 17.07 -8.43 -11.66
CA PHE A 279 15.66 -8.59 -11.98
C PHE A 279 14.79 -8.29 -10.78
N HIS A 280 13.88 -7.36 -10.91
CA HIS A 280 12.91 -6.98 -9.90
C HIS A 280 11.51 -7.42 -10.31
N MET A 281 10.76 -7.94 -9.35
CA MET A 281 9.38 -8.30 -9.52
C MET A 281 8.50 -7.27 -8.79
N ILE A 282 7.60 -6.65 -9.52
CA ILE A 282 6.58 -5.74 -9.02
C ILE A 282 5.24 -6.47 -9.03
N LYS A 283 4.52 -6.40 -7.92
CA LYS A 283 3.17 -6.95 -7.82
C LYS A 283 2.15 -5.86 -8.13
N ALA A 284 1.56 -5.94 -9.31
CA ALA A 284 0.62 -4.94 -9.82
C ALA A 284 -0.64 -4.77 -8.94
N ASN A 285 -1.04 -5.82 -8.23
CA ASN A 285 -2.19 -5.81 -7.34
C ASN A 285 -1.89 -5.34 -5.90
N GLU A 286 -0.63 -5.02 -5.58
CA GLU A 286 -0.21 -4.50 -4.26
C GLU A 286 0.06 -2.99 -4.27
N GLN A 287 -0.41 -2.28 -5.26
CA GLN A 287 -0.26 -0.84 -5.42
C GLN A 287 1.20 -0.34 -5.31
N PRO A 288 2.04 -0.69 -6.27
CA PRO A 288 3.35 -0.06 -6.36
C PRO A 288 3.18 1.44 -6.68
N ILE A 289 3.95 2.30 -6.04
CA ILE A 289 4.06 3.70 -6.43
C ILE A 289 5.16 3.77 -7.48
N LEU A 290 4.79 4.04 -8.71
CA LEU A 290 5.70 4.16 -9.84
C LEU A 290 5.83 5.63 -10.22
N LEU A 291 7.06 6.11 -10.26
CA LEU A 291 7.42 7.49 -10.58
C LEU A 291 8.08 7.51 -11.96
N ASN A 292 7.96 8.61 -12.68
CA ASN A 292 8.56 8.74 -13.99
C ASN A 292 10.11 8.71 -13.94
N GLU A 293 10.75 8.61 -15.10
CA GLU A 293 12.22 8.50 -15.23
C GLU A 293 12.99 9.70 -14.69
N GLU A 294 12.38 10.90 -14.56
CA GLU A 294 13.03 12.09 -14.03
C GLU A 294 13.55 11.91 -12.61
N TYR A 295 12.93 11.00 -11.85
CA TYR A 295 13.34 10.67 -10.49
C TYR A 295 14.59 9.79 -10.41
N LEU A 296 15.02 9.17 -11.51
CA LEU A 296 16.28 8.41 -11.58
C LEU A 296 17.46 9.28 -11.16
N TYR A 297 17.53 10.46 -11.71
CA TYR A 297 18.67 11.40 -11.51
C TYR A 297 18.78 11.94 -10.08
N ARG A 298 17.77 11.70 -9.25
CA ARG A 298 17.78 12.07 -7.81
C ARG A 298 18.35 10.96 -6.92
N SER A 299 18.42 9.73 -7.44
CA SER A 299 18.82 8.55 -6.67
C SER A 299 20.29 8.21 -6.89
N GLU A 300 20.99 7.89 -5.81
CA GLU A 300 22.40 7.46 -5.87
C GLU A 300 22.51 6.18 -6.67
N GLY A 301 23.47 6.09 -7.58
CA GLY A 301 23.66 4.98 -8.50
C GLY A 301 23.00 5.14 -9.87
N TYR A 302 22.13 6.13 -10.05
CA TYR A 302 21.46 6.40 -11.34
C TYR A 302 21.79 7.77 -11.93
N LYS A 303 22.57 8.61 -11.23
CA LYS A 303 22.88 9.98 -11.63
C LYS A 303 23.61 10.10 -12.95
N ASP A 304 24.40 9.08 -13.30
CA ASP A 304 25.23 9.05 -14.51
C ASP A 304 24.54 8.34 -15.68
N LEU A 305 23.31 7.85 -15.48
CA LEU A 305 22.54 7.26 -16.56
C LEU A 305 22.04 8.33 -17.52
N THR A 306 22.16 8.04 -18.80
CA THR A 306 21.57 8.86 -19.86
C THR A 306 20.44 8.09 -20.53
N PRO A 307 19.44 8.75 -21.15
CA PRO A 307 18.40 8.06 -21.90
C PRO A 307 18.97 7.09 -22.93
N VAL A 308 20.11 7.40 -23.53
CA VAL A 308 20.80 6.51 -24.51
C VAL A 308 21.24 5.21 -23.86
N SER A 309 21.64 5.22 -22.58
CA SER A 309 22.17 4.03 -21.88
C SER A 309 21.13 2.89 -21.76
N TYR A 310 19.83 3.17 -21.86
CA TYR A 310 18.76 2.18 -21.71
C TYR A 310 17.75 2.16 -22.86
N THR A 311 17.93 2.99 -23.90
CA THR A 311 17.02 3.05 -25.06
C THR A 311 16.85 1.69 -25.74
N HIS A 312 17.91 0.90 -25.84
CA HIS A 312 17.87 -0.42 -26.45
C HIS A 312 17.04 -1.44 -25.64
N LEU A 313 16.85 -1.23 -24.33
CA LEU A 313 15.97 -2.07 -23.51
C LEU A 313 14.48 -1.77 -23.75
N THR A 314 14.17 -0.60 -24.26
CA THR A 314 12.80 -0.10 -24.41
C THR A 314 12.30 -0.14 -25.87
N LEU A 315 13.19 -0.28 -26.84
CA LEU A 315 12.80 -0.43 -28.22
C LEU A 315 12.13 -1.79 -28.46
N PRO A 316 11.03 -1.83 -29.25
CA PRO A 316 10.49 -3.10 -29.68
C PRO A 316 11.59 -3.83 -30.49
N THR A 317 12.05 -4.96 -29.95
CA THR A 317 12.89 -5.86 -30.73
C THR A 317 12.02 -6.49 -31.79
N ASN A 318 11.96 -5.89 -32.98
CA ASN A 318 11.55 -6.57 -34.22
C ASN A 318 12.61 -7.65 -34.52
N ARG A 319 12.64 -8.69 -33.72
CA ARG A 319 13.17 -9.97 -34.12
C ARG A 319 11.99 -10.87 -34.40
N GLU A 320 11.45 -10.73 -35.61
CA GLU A 320 10.82 -11.85 -36.29
C GLU A 320 11.87 -12.95 -36.38
N VAL A 321 11.64 -14.03 -35.65
CA VAL A 321 12.25 -15.33 -35.86
C VAL A 321 11.13 -16.30 -36.16
#